data_52628eb7732add242f4303ef5bfa0330
#
_entry.id   52628eb7732add242f4303ef5bfa0330
#
_cell.length_a   1.000
_cell.length_b   1.000
_cell.length_c   1.000
_cell.angle_alpha   90.00
_cell.angle_beta   90.00
_cell.angle_gamma   90.00
#
_symmetry.space_group_name_H-M   'P 1'
#
loop_
_entity.id
_entity.type
_entity.pdbx_description
1 polymer ?
#
loop_
_entity_poly.entity_id
_entity_poly.type
_entity_poly.pdbx_seq_one_letter_code
_entity_poly.pdbx_strand_id
1 'polypeptide(L)'
;MLGVFSSAIVSPPEELVAAGSRTPSPKTTSTALVDRFLQTNSSAVSVQVGDNVTLAYTHQNESPLRQRSFAVKDEIFCLFEGALDNLGSLRQQYGLAKSANEVILVIEAYKALRDRAPYPPNHVVGHLSGYFAFIVYDKSTSTLFVASDQFGKVPLYWGITADGHVAFADDADLLKGACGKSLASFPQGCFFSTAVGGLRSFENPKNKITAVPAAEEEIWGATFKVEGPAVLAATE
;
A
#
# COMPACT_ATOMS: atom_id res chain seq x y z
N MET A 1 1.14 -8.86 -6.67
CA MET A 1 2.21 -8.47 -5.68
C MET A 1 1.76 -8.74 -4.26
N LEU A 2 2.69 -8.97 -3.34
CA LEU A 2 2.40 -9.22 -1.92
C LEU A 2 3.48 -8.56 -1.06
N GLY A 3 3.08 -7.81 -0.03
CA GLY A 3 3.96 -7.29 1.01
C GLY A 3 3.43 -7.69 2.38
N VAL A 4 4.27 -8.27 3.23
CA VAL A 4 3.92 -8.71 4.58
C VAL A 4 4.89 -8.10 5.57
N PHE A 5 4.36 -7.42 6.59
CA PHE A 5 5.12 -6.64 7.56
C PHE A 5 4.75 -7.04 8.97
N SER A 6 5.74 -7.39 9.78
CA SER A 6 5.51 -7.73 11.19
C SER A 6 5.09 -6.51 12.02
N SER A 7 4.53 -6.75 13.18
CA SER A 7 4.17 -5.71 14.15
C SER A 7 5.38 -4.92 14.68
N ALA A 8 6.60 -5.42 14.48
CA ALA A 8 7.83 -4.68 14.79
C ALA A 8 8.10 -3.53 13.79
N ILE A 9 7.56 -3.63 12.57
CA ILE A 9 7.68 -2.60 11.52
C ILE A 9 6.46 -1.69 11.48
N VAL A 10 5.26 -2.26 11.55
CA VAL A 10 4.01 -1.52 11.44
C VAL A 10 2.99 -2.01 12.44
N SER A 11 2.55 -1.12 13.31
CA SER A 11 1.38 -1.41 14.15
C SER A 11 0.14 -1.48 13.27
N PRO A 12 -0.71 -2.51 13.44
CA PRO A 12 -1.94 -2.61 12.67
C PRO A 12 -2.78 -1.33 12.80
N PRO A 13 -3.25 -0.75 11.68
CA PRO A 13 -4.11 0.42 11.70
C PRO A 13 -5.37 0.17 12.55
N GLU A 14 -5.75 1.13 13.39
CA GLU A 14 -6.91 1.00 14.29
C GLU A 14 -8.20 0.68 13.52
N GLU A 15 -8.32 1.24 12.32
CA GLU A 15 -9.45 1.02 11.43
C GLU A 15 -9.59 -0.44 11.01
N LEU A 16 -8.48 -1.10 10.69
CA LEU A 16 -8.47 -2.54 10.34
C LEU A 16 -8.69 -3.41 11.57
N VAL A 17 -8.14 -3.04 12.72
CA VAL A 17 -8.36 -3.73 13.99
C VAL A 17 -9.83 -3.69 14.38
N ALA A 18 -10.46 -2.52 14.32
CA ALA A 18 -11.86 -2.33 14.64
C ALA A 18 -12.77 -3.16 13.72
N ALA A 19 -12.47 -3.22 12.42
CA ALA A 19 -13.20 -4.06 11.47
C ALA A 19 -13.09 -5.55 11.80
N GLY A 20 -11.88 -6.03 12.10
CA GLY A 20 -11.62 -7.43 12.43
C GLY A 20 -12.14 -7.90 13.80
N SER A 21 -12.39 -6.98 14.73
CA SER A 21 -12.81 -7.32 16.10
C SER A 21 -14.32 -7.60 16.24
N ARG A 22 -15.13 -7.10 15.31
CA ARG A 22 -16.61 -7.20 15.42
C ARG A 22 -17.14 -8.60 15.17
N THR A 23 -16.53 -9.34 14.26
CA THR A 23 -16.97 -10.70 13.91
C THR A 23 -15.74 -11.58 13.82
N PRO A 24 -15.57 -12.57 14.72
CA PRO A 24 -14.51 -13.54 14.61
C PRO A 24 -14.56 -14.25 13.25
N SER A 25 -13.45 -14.30 12.57
CA SER A 25 -13.32 -14.93 11.25
C SER A 25 -12.04 -15.75 11.18
N PRO A 26 -12.01 -16.84 10.45
CA PRO A 26 -10.80 -17.63 10.25
C PRO A 26 -9.70 -16.77 9.65
N LYS A 27 -8.50 -16.90 10.19
CA LYS A 27 -7.28 -16.24 9.69
C LYS A 27 -6.16 -17.27 9.64
N THR A 28 -5.21 -17.04 8.75
CA THR A 28 -3.96 -17.83 8.72
C THR A 28 -2.75 -16.95 9.05
N THR A 29 -1.62 -17.58 9.31
CA THR A 29 -0.38 -16.88 9.61
C THR A 29 0.20 -16.19 8.36
N SER A 30 1.05 -15.22 8.57
CA SER A 30 1.81 -14.54 7.52
C SER A 30 2.63 -15.52 6.67
N THR A 31 3.25 -16.52 7.30
CA THR A 31 4.00 -17.58 6.60
C THR A 31 3.11 -18.38 5.66
N ALA A 32 1.94 -18.84 6.15
CA ALA A 32 0.99 -19.57 5.32
C ALA A 32 0.46 -18.73 4.14
N LEU A 33 0.31 -17.41 4.32
CA LEU A 33 -0.06 -16.50 3.25
C LEU A 33 1.02 -16.43 2.17
N VAL A 34 2.29 -16.28 2.56
CA VAL A 34 3.42 -16.23 1.63
C VAL A 34 3.54 -17.57 0.88
N ASP A 35 3.47 -18.68 1.59
CA ASP A 35 3.52 -20.02 0.98
C ASP A 35 2.40 -20.22 -0.04
N ARG A 36 1.17 -19.79 0.28
CA ARG A 36 0.05 -19.83 -0.65
C ARG A 36 0.30 -18.99 -1.90
N PHE A 37 0.85 -17.78 -1.76
CA PHE A 37 1.21 -16.94 -2.90
C PHE A 37 2.22 -17.64 -3.81
N LEU A 38 3.28 -18.24 -3.25
CA LEU A 38 4.32 -18.92 -3.99
C LEU A 38 3.82 -20.20 -4.68
N GLN A 39 2.92 -20.95 -4.01
CA GLN A 39 2.32 -22.15 -4.58
C GLN A 39 1.34 -21.85 -5.72
N THR A 40 0.60 -20.76 -5.61
CA THR A 40 -0.39 -20.39 -6.64
C THR A 40 0.28 -19.79 -7.87
N ASN A 41 1.48 -19.21 -7.73
CA ASN A 41 2.19 -18.53 -8.80
C ASN A 41 3.55 -19.18 -9.05
N SER A 42 3.65 -20.04 -10.04
CA SER A 42 4.85 -20.85 -10.31
C SER A 42 6.12 -20.04 -10.66
N SER A 43 5.95 -18.78 -11.08
CA SER A 43 7.06 -17.85 -11.39
C SER A 43 7.23 -16.76 -10.35
N ALA A 44 6.59 -16.90 -9.18
CA ALA A 44 6.70 -15.91 -8.12
C ALA A 44 8.10 -15.89 -7.51
N VAL A 45 8.55 -14.68 -7.20
CA VAL A 45 9.80 -14.42 -6.47
C VAL A 45 9.46 -13.78 -5.14
N SER A 46 10.07 -14.27 -4.06
CA SER A 46 9.98 -13.65 -2.75
C SER A 46 11.35 -13.16 -2.29
N VAL A 47 11.34 -12.02 -1.63
CA VAL A 47 12.52 -11.41 -1.00
C VAL A 47 12.20 -11.18 0.45
N GLN A 48 12.95 -11.82 1.33
CA GLN A 48 12.88 -11.58 2.77
C GLN A 48 13.88 -10.50 3.17
N VAL A 49 13.40 -9.47 3.87
CA VAL A 49 14.23 -8.36 4.33
C VAL A 49 14.29 -8.39 5.85
N GLY A 50 15.35 -9.00 6.36
CA GLY A 50 15.46 -9.37 7.78
C GLY A 50 14.37 -10.38 8.17
N ASP A 51 14.00 -10.37 9.45
CA ASP A 51 12.99 -11.31 10.00
C ASP A 51 11.57 -10.74 9.96
N ASN A 52 11.42 -9.49 9.54
CA ASN A 52 10.19 -8.72 9.77
C ASN A 52 9.42 -8.35 8.50
N VAL A 53 10.01 -8.51 7.33
CA VAL A 53 9.40 -8.08 6.06
C VAL A 53 9.58 -9.15 5.00
N THR A 54 8.49 -9.50 4.33
CA THR A 54 8.52 -10.34 3.14
C THR A 54 7.82 -9.60 1.99
N LEU A 55 8.53 -9.46 0.88
CA LEU A 55 8.00 -8.92 -0.37
C LEU A 55 7.99 -10.03 -1.41
N ALA A 56 6.88 -10.18 -2.13
CA ALA A 56 6.79 -11.16 -3.20
C ALA A 56 6.03 -10.59 -4.40
N TYR A 57 6.40 -11.04 -5.59
CA TYR A 57 5.75 -10.61 -6.83
C TYR A 57 5.82 -11.70 -7.90
N THR A 58 4.97 -11.57 -8.90
CA THR A 58 4.95 -12.41 -10.08
C THR A 58 4.53 -11.59 -11.29
N HIS A 59 5.02 -11.97 -12.46
CA HIS A 59 4.57 -11.42 -13.75
C HIS A 59 3.40 -12.22 -14.35
N GLN A 60 2.93 -13.27 -13.67
CA GLN A 60 1.76 -14.02 -14.13
C GLN A 60 0.50 -13.14 -14.09
N ASN A 61 -0.34 -13.28 -15.11
CA ASN A 61 -1.59 -12.51 -15.28
C ASN A 61 -1.39 -10.99 -15.30
N GLU A 62 -0.20 -10.53 -15.67
CA GLU A 62 0.12 -9.11 -15.81
C GLU A 62 -0.61 -8.54 -17.02
N SER A 63 -1.25 -7.39 -16.83
CA SER A 63 -1.84 -6.63 -17.93
C SER A 63 -0.79 -5.73 -18.58
N PRO A 64 -0.74 -5.60 -19.91
CA PRO A 64 0.15 -4.65 -20.58
C PRO A 64 0.01 -3.19 -20.08
N LEU A 65 -1.17 -2.84 -19.56
CA LEU A 65 -1.45 -1.52 -19.00
C LEU A 65 -1.13 -1.40 -17.50
N ARG A 66 -0.82 -2.52 -16.84
CA ARG A 66 -0.52 -2.58 -15.40
C ARG A 66 0.66 -3.51 -15.19
N GLN A 67 1.83 -3.00 -15.53
CA GLN A 67 3.07 -3.77 -15.36
C GLN A 67 3.49 -3.76 -13.89
N ARG A 68 3.94 -4.92 -13.41
CA ARG A 68 4.53 -5.07 -12.09
C ARG A 68 6.03 -4.94 -12.18
N SER A 69 6.59 -4.20 -11.26
CA SER A 69 8.02 -3.99 -11.17
C SER A 69 8.48 -4.10 -9.73
N PHE A 70 9.64 -4.69 -9.54
CA PHE A 70 10.33 -4.72 -8.26
C PHE A 70 11.74 -4.16 -8.44
N ALA A 71 12.14 -3.29 -7.54
CA ALA A 71 13.50 -2.77 -7.50
C ALA A 71 13.99 -2.59 -6.08
N VAL A 72 15.30 -2.64 -5.92
CA VAL A 72 16.00 -2.32 -4.68
C VAL A 72 17.10 -1.32 -5.00
N LYS A 73 17.13 -0.21 -4.27
CA LYS A 73 18.19 0.79 -4.37
C LYS A 73 18.42 1.44 -3.00
N ASP A 74 19.67 1.54 -2.58
CA ASP A 74 20.06 2.17 -1.31
C ASP A 74 19.26 1.63 -0.10
N GLU A 75 19.10 0.30 0.01
CA GLU A 75 18.30 -0.39 1.02
C GLU A 75 16.79 -0.03 1.01
N ILE A 76 16.31 0.59 -0.05
CA ILE A 76 14.89 0.87 -0.29
C ILE A 76 14.37 -0.17 -1.27
N PHE A 77 13.36 -0.91 -0.84
CA PHE A 77 12.66 -1.96 -1.58
C PHE A 77 11.35 -1.41 -2.08
N CYS A 78 11.05 -1.55 -3.35
CA CYS A 78 9.80 -1.07 -3.92
C CYS A 78 9.14 -2.13 -4.80
N LEU A 79 7.87 -2.41 -4.51
CA LEU A 79 6.94 -3.08 -5.41
C LEU A 79 6.05 -2.02 -6.04
N PHE A 80 5.93 -2.03 -7.34
CA PHE A 80 5.09 -1.10 -8.11
C PHE A 80 4.23 -1.88 -9.10
N GLU A 81 2.97 -1.52 -9.22
CA GLU A 81 2.08 -1.97 -10.28
C GLU A 81 1.39 -0.77 -10.91
N GLY A 82 1.37 -0.70 -12.24
CA GLY A 82 0.68 0.35 -12.97
C GLY A 82 1.51 1.01 -14.05
N ALA A 83 1.10 2.24 -14.43
CA ALA A 83 1.80 3.09 -15.37
C ALA A 83 1.62 4.57 -15.00
N LEU A 84 2.69 5.37 -15.15
CA LEU A 84 2.67 6.81 -14.93
C LEU A 84 2.62 7.55 -16.27
N ASP A 85 1.56 8.32 -16.48
CA ASP A 85 1.37 9.13 -17.70
C ASP A 85 2.40 10.24 -17.82
N ASN A 86 2.90 10.74 -16.69
CA ASN A 86 3.87 11.83 -16.61
C ASN A 86 5.30 11.39 -16.29
N LEU A 87 5.64 10.11 -16.48
CA LEU A 87 6.96 9.56 -16.19
C LEU A 87 8.10 10.34 -16.82
N GLY A 88 7.91 10.83 -18.06
CA GLY A 88 8.92 11.60 -18.79
C GLY A 88 9.30 12.92 -18.10
N SER A 89 8.31 13.69 -17.65
CA SER A 89 8.53 14.95 -16.93
C SER A 89 9.10 14.72 -15.53
N LEU A 90 8.64 13.68 -14.86
CA LEU A 90 9.16 13.32 -13.53
C LEU A 90 10.62 12.87 -13.58
N ARG A 91 11.04 12.13 -14.62
CA ARG A 91 12.47 11.80 -14.84
C ARG A 91 13.34 13.06 -14.90
N GLN A 92 12.88 14.10 -15.61
CA GLN A 92 13.61 15.38 -15.70
C GLN A 92 13.65 16.08 -14.34
N GLN A 93 12.52 16.13 -13.64
CA GLN A 93 12.41 16.77 -12.32
C GLN A 93 13.34 16.12 -11.27
N TYR A 94 13.45 14.79 -11.29
CA TYR A 94 14.31 14.05 -10.36
C TYR A 94 15.73 13.79 -10.89
N GLY A 95 16.08 14.32 -12.08
CA GLY A 95 17.40 14.15 -12.67
C GLY A 95 17.75 12.71 -13.06
N LEU A 96 16.76 11.94 -13.47
CA LEU A 96 16.92 10.50 -13.77
C LEU A 96 17.26 10.25 -15.24
N ALA A 97 17.94 9.14 -15.50
CA ALA A 97 18.21 8.67 -16.86
C ALA A 97 16.88 8.37 -17.59
N LYS A 98 16.89 8.48 -18.92
CA LYS A 98 15.72 8.15 -19.76
C LYS A 98 15.26 6.70 -19.63
N SER A 99 16.15 5.80 -19.23
CA SER A 99 15.87 4.38 -19.00
C SER A 99 15.26 4.07 -17.63
N ALA A 100 15.17 5.05 -16.70
CA ALA A 100 14.55 4.81 -15.40
C ALA A 100 13.06 4.52 -15.59
N ASN A 101 12.58 3.42 -15.03
CA ASN A 101 11.17 3.05 -15.02
C ASN A 101 10.43 3.64 -13.81
N GLU A 102 9.14 3.34 -13.69
CA GLU A 102 8.26 3.84 -12.63
C GLU A 102 8.76 3.45 -11.24
N VAL A 103 9.18 2.21 -11.04
CA VAL A 103 9.65 1.74 -9.74
C VAL A 103 10.90 2.48 -9.27
N ILE A 104 11.83 2.78 -10.16
CA ILE A 104 13.02 3.59 -9.85
C ILE A 104 12.62 5.03 -9.54
N LEU A 105 11.67 5.59 -10.30
CA LEU A 105 11.14 6.93 -10.02
C LEU A 105 10.54 7.00 -8.63
N VAL A 106 9.71 6.03 -8.23
CA VAL A 106 9.08 5.99 -6.89
C VAL A 106 10.13 5.93 -5.79
N ILE A 107 11.18 5.12 -5.96
CA ILE A 107 12.30 5.07 -4.99
C ILE A 107 12.97 6.44 -4.86
N GLU A 108 13.27 7.12 -5.97
CA GLU A 108 13.93 8.43 -5.91
C GLU A 108 13.01 9.52 -5.37
N ALA A 109 11.73 9.46 -5.67
CA ALA A 109 10.73 10.35 -5.08
C ALA A 109 10.60 10.15 -3.57
N TYR A 110 10.61 8.90 -3.10
CA TYR A 110 10.64 8.56 -1.68
C TYR A 110 11.94 9.06 -1.00
N LYS A 111 13.11 8.89 -1.64
CA LYS A 111 14.38 9.44 -1.12
C LYS A 111 14.31 10.95 -0.96
N ALA A 112 13.76 11.66 -1.95
CA ALA A 112 13.59 13.11 -1.84
C ALA A 112 12.66 13.50 -0.67
N LEU A 113 11.62 12.71 -0.41
CA LEU A 113 10.74 12.86 0.75
C LEU A 113 11.49 12.64 2.06
N ARG A 114 12.24 11.54 2.18
CA ARG A 114 13.00 11.18 3.38
C ARG A 114 14.09 12.18 3.71
N ASP A 115 14.87 12.59 2.71
CA ASP A 115 16.10 13.37 2.89
C ASP A 115 15.84 14.88 2.98
N ARG A 116 14.67 15.34 2.56
CA ARG A 116 14.29 16.78 2.57
C ARG A 116 13.18 17.08 3.57
N ALA A 117 13.16 16.41 4.70
CA ALA A 117 12.17 16.69 5.75
C ALA A 117 12.23 18.17 6.21
N PRO A 118 11.07 18.86 6.40
CA PRO A 118 9.72 18.30 6.34
C PRO A 118 9.08 18.42 4.93
N TYR A 119 9.39 17.53 4.02
CA TYR A 119 8.74 17.52 2.70
C TYR A 119 7.44 16.70 2.80
N PRO A 120 6.26 17.27 2.50
CA PRO A 120 4.99 16.59 2.74
C PRO A 120 4.78 15.40 1.79
N PRO A 121 4.46 14.19 2.29
CA PRO A 121 4.24 13.02 1.45
C PRO A 121 3.14 13.18 0.41
N ASN A 122 2.10 13.96 0.70
CA ASN A 122 1.02 14.25 -0.23
C ASN A 122 1.51 14.99 -1.49
N HIS A 123 2.57 15.79 -1.40
CA HIS A 123 3.16 16.44 -2.57
C HIS A 123 3.89 15.42 -3.47
N VAL A 124 4.58 14.45 -2.89
CA VAL A 124 5.26 13.41 -3.68
C VAL A 124 4.24 12.57 -4.44
N VAL A 125 3.24 12.04 -3.74
CA VAL A 125 2.22 11.19 -4.35
C VAL A 125 1.31 11.99 -5.28
N GLY A 126 0.95 13.22 -4.91
CA GLY A 126 0.10 14.11 -5.71
C GLY A 126 0.73 14.56 -7.04
N HIS A 127 2.05 14.45 -7.20
CA HIS A 127 2.71 14.71 -8.48
C HIS A 127 2.69 13.51 -9.43
N LEU A 128 2.37 12.30 -8.94
CA LEU A 128 2.25 11.11 -9.77
C LEU A 128 0.90 11.15 -10.52
N SER A 129 0.95 11.12 -11.85
CA SER A 129 -0.24 11.07 -12.70
C SER A 129 -0.28 9.72 -13.41
N GLY A 130 -1.44 9.07 -13.39
CA GLY A 130 -1.61 7.74 -13.97
C GLY A 130 -2.35 6.79 -13.04
N TYR A 131 -2.17 5.50 -13.25
CA TYR A 131 -2.78 4.44 -12.46
C TYR A 131 -1.69 3.64 -11.77
N PHE A 132 -1.70 3.62 -10.45
CA PHE A 132 -0.63 2.97 -9.71
C PHE A 132 -1.05 2.49 -8.35
N ALA A 133 -0.38 1.45 -7.91
CA ALA A 133 -0.25 1.08 -6.51
C ALA A 133 1.22 0.72 -6.23
N PHE A 134 1.74 1.13 -5.10
CA PHE A 134 3.10 0.76 -4.71
C PHE A 134 3.26 0.52 -3.23
N ILE A 135 4.25 -0.28 -2.90
CA ILE A 135 4.69 -0.58 -1.55
C ILE A 135 6.19 -0.30 -1.49
N VAL A 136 6.59 0.68 -0.70
CA VAL A 136 7.99 1.02 -0.43
C VAL A 136 8.34 0.64 1.00
N TYR A 137 9.42 -0.10 1.17
CA TYR A 137 10.03 -0.37 2.47
C TYR A 137 11.47 0.12 2.49
N ASP A 138 11.76 1.06 3.37
CA ASP A 138 13.10 1.56 3.63
C ASP A 138 13.67 0.84 4.85
N LYS A 139 14.63 -0.06 4.62
CA LYS A 139 15.26 -0.84 5.66
C LYS A 139 16.12 0.03 6.60
N SER A 140 16.71 1.10 6.07
CA SER A 140 17.60 1.97 6.85
C SER A 140 16.87 2.73 7.95
N THR A 141 15.61 3.09 7.73
CA THR A 141 14.74 3.82 8.65
C THR A 141 13.61 2.98 9.22
N SER A 142 13.50 1.72 8.80
CA SER A 142 12.36 0.83 9.11
C SER A 142 11.01 1.47 8.76
N THR A 143 10.96 2.21 7.66
CA THR A 143 9.76 2.95 7.23
C THR A 143 9.02 2.20 6.15
N LEU A 144 7.72 2.02 6.35
CA LEU A 144 6.78 1.57 5.32
C LEU A 144 6.04 2.77 4.73
N PHE A 145 5.97 2.82 3.39
CA PHE A 145 5.23 3.81 2.64
C PHE A 145 4.46 3.14 1.50
N VAL A 146 3.13 3.21 1.55
CA VAL A 146 2.21 2.56 0.60
C VAL A 146 1.28 3.60 0.04
N ALA A 147 1.00 3.57 -1.26
CA ALA A 147 0.02 4.47 -1.86
C ALA A 147 -0.73 3.81 -3.03
N SER A 148 -1.92 4.33 -3.29
CA SER A 148 -2.77 3.96 -4.42
C SER A 148 -3.26 5.21 -5.13
N ASP A 149 -3.41 5.12 -6.45
CA ASP A 149 -3.89 6.23 -7.29
C ASP A 149 -5.29 6.71 -6.89
N GLN A 150 -5.64 7.92 -7.33
CA GLN A 150 -6.93 8.56 -6.97
C GLN A 150 -8.16 7.88 -7.59
N PHE A 151 -7.98 7.01 -8.58
CA PHE A 151 -9.07 6.32 -9.27
C PHE A 151 -9.24 4.87 -8.81
N GLY A 152 -8.26 4.33 -8.05
CA GLY A 152 -8.27 2.95 -7.59
C GLY A 152 -8.28 1.92 -8.73
N LYS A 153 -7.69 2.27 -9.89
CA LYS A 153 -7.69 1.38 -11.07
C LYS A 153 -6.70 0.25 -10.96
N VAL A 154 -5.65 0.43 -10.16
CA VAL A 154 -4.78 -0.65 -9.73
C VAL A 154 -5.28 -1.16 -8.39
N PRO A 155 -5.81 -2.40 -8.32
CA PRO A 155 -6.33 -2.91 -7.07
C PRO A 155 -5.21 -3.05 -6.03
N LEU A 156 -5.50 -2.61 -4.82
CA LEU A 156 -4.66 -2.82 -3.66
C LEU A 156 -5.55 -3.10 -2.46
N TYR A 157 -5.23 -4.17 -1.74
CA TYR A 157 -5.95 -4.62 -0.56
C TYR A 157 -5.00 -4.75 0.61
N TRP A 158 -5.50 -4.65 1.81
CA TRP A 158 -4.75 -4.84 3.02
C TRP A 158 -5.56 -5.53 4.11
N GLY A 159 -4.88 -6.09 5.09
CA GLY A 159 -5.52 -6.78 6.20
C GLY A 159 -4.51 -7.25 7.24
N ILE A 160 -5.01 -7.85 8.31
CA ILE A 160 -4.21 -8.32 9.45
C ILE A 160 -4.31 -9.84 9.52
N THR A 161 -3.17 -10.52 9.45
CA THR A 161 -3.05 -11.98 9.57
C THR A 161 -3.26 -12.46 11.01
N ALA A 162 -3.35 -13.79 11.21
CA ALA A 162 -3.58 -14.38 12.53
C ALA A 162 -2.47 -14.05 13.55
N ASP A 163 -1.24 -13.91 13.07
CA ASP A 163 -0.04 -13.56 13.85
C ASP A 163 0.20 -12.03 13.96
N GLY A 164 -0.79 -11.23 13.56
CA GLY A 164 -0.77 -9.77 13.73
C GLY A 164 0.07 -8.99 12.71
N HIS A 165 0.51 -9.63 11.61
CA HIS A 165 1.22 -8.95 10.54
C HIS A 165 0.25 -8.18 9.65
N VAL A 166 0.68 -7.02 9.14
CA VAL A 166 -0.08 -6.28 8.13
C VAL A 166 0.35 -6.76 6.75
N ALA A 167 -0.62 -7.21 5.97
CA ALA A 167 -0.41 -7.68 4.61
C ALA A 167 -1.06 -6.75 3.59
N PHE A 168 -0.37 -6.55 2.46
CA PHE A 168 -0.85 -5.80 1.29
C PHE A 168 -0.74 -6.69 0.06
N ALA A 169 -1.78 -6.73 -0.77
CA ALA A 169 -1.75 -7.47 -2.03
C ALA A 169 -2.66 -6.81 -3.09
N ASP A 170 -2.39 -7.12 -4.34
CA ASP A 170 -3.23 -6.77 -5.50
C ASP A 170 -4.40 -7.76 -5.72
N ASP A 171 -4.43 -8.84 -4.96
CA ASP A 171 -5.45 -9.90 -5.02
C ASP A 171 -6.18 -10.04 -3.68
N ALA A 172 -7.48 -9.78 -3.71
CA ALA A 172 -8.36 -9.91 -2.55
C ALA A 172 -8.54 -11.36 -2.10
N ASP A 173 -8.66 -12.29 -3.04
CA ASP A 173 -8.90 -13.70 -2.73
C ASP A 173 -7.71 -14.33 -2.01
N LEU A 174 -6.51 -13.84 -2.32
CA LEU A 174 -5.30 -14.20 -1.59
C LEU A 174 -5.39 -13.81 -0.11
N LEU A 175 -5.78 -12.56 0.17
CA LEU A 175 -5.86 -12.04 1.54
C LEU A 175 -7.09 -12.53 2.30
N LYS A 176 -8.18 -12.87 1.63
CA LYS A 176 -9.44 -13.30 2.25
C LYS A 176 -9.25 -14.43 3.26
N GLY A 177 -8.51 -15.48 2.87
CA GLY A 177 -8.24 -16.61 3.75
C GLY A 177 -7.25 -16.28 4.87
N ALA A 178 -6.39 -15.29 4.71
CA ALA A 178 -5.37 -14.95 5.68
C ALA A 178 -5.81 -13.87 6.68
N CYS A 179 -6.59 -12.89 6.23
CA CYS A 179 -6.93 -11.71 7.01
C CYS A 179 -8.37 -11.73 7.56
N GLY A 180 -9.23 -12.63 7.04
CA GLY A 180 -10.63 -12.70 7.47
C GLY A 180 -11.33 -11.35 7.36
N LYS A 181 -12.12 -10.98 8.36
CA LYS A 181 -12.89 -9.73 8.42
C LYS A 181 -12.04 -8.47 8.60
N SER A 182 -10.72 -8.56 8.78
CA SER A 182 -9.85 -7.37 8.72
C SER A 182 -9.47 -6.98 7.29
N LEU A 183 -9.79 -7.82 6.30
CA LEU A 183 -9.55 -7.51 4.89
C LEU A 183 -10.35 -6.26 4.46
N ALA A 184 -9.68 -5.33 3.81
CA ALA A 184 -10.27 -4.13 3.24
C ALA A 184 -9.59 -3.74 1.92
N SER A 185 -10.28 -3.02 1.05
CA SER A 185 -9.64 -2.31 -0.05
C SER A 185 -8.79 -1.18 0.51
N PHE A 186 -7.57 -1.03 0.01
CA PHE A 186 -6.77 0.16 0.32
C PHE A 186 -7.46 1.39 -0.30
N PRO A 187 -7.67 2.47 0.47
CA PRO A 187 -8.46 3.59 -0.02
C PRO A 187 -7.76 4.33 -1.17
N GLN A 188 -8.49 4.55 -2.25
CA GLN A 188 -8.01 5.31 -3.39
C GLN A 188 -7.68 6.76 -3.01
N GLY A 189 -6.69 7.35 -3.68
CA GLY A 189 -6.26 8.72 -3.38
C GLY A 189 -5.59 8.88 -2.02
N CYS A 190 -5.13 7.77 -1.44
CA CYS A 190 -4.54 7.75 -0.11
C CYS A 190 -3.14 7.14 -0.11
N PHE A 191 -2.41 7.47 0.95
CA PHE A 191 -1.16 6.81 1.31
C PHE A 191 -1.16 6.42 2.78
N PHE A 192 -0.43 5.38 3.10
CA PHE A 192 -0.11 4.96 4.46
C PHE A 192 1.39 5.10 4.69
N SER A 193 1.78 5.70 5.81
CA SER A 193 3.19 5.83 6.16
C SER A 193 3.40 5.70 7.66
N THR A 194 4.36 4.87 8.04
CA THR A 194 4.78 4.72 9.45
C THR A 194 5.53 5.96 9.95
N ALA A 195 6.19 6.71 9.06
CA ALA A 195 6.95 7.90 9.43
C ALA A 195 6.06 9.12 9.77
N VAL A 196 4.87 9.23 9.15
CA VAL A 196 3.97 10.38 9.36
C VAL A 196 2.67 10.02 10.08
N GLY A 197 2.63 8.82 10.65
CA GLY A 197 1.53 8.43 11.55
C GLY A 197 0.26 7.98 10.84
N GLY A 198 0.36 7.02 9.90
CA GLY A 198 -0.79 6.25 9.43
C GLY A 198 -1.35 6.65 8.07
N LEU A 199 -2.64 6.45 7.90
CA LEU A 199 -3.38 6.61 6.65
C LEU A 199 -3.83 8.06 6.43
N ARG A 200 -3.56 8.60 5.24
CA ARG A 200 -3.93 9.98 4.85
C ARG A 200 -4.32 10.06 3.38
N SER A 201 -5.23 10.97 3.05
CA SER A 201 -5.48 11.36 1.66
C SER A 201 -4.38 12.30 1.17
N PHE A 202 -3.86 12.09 -0.04
CA PHE A 202 -2.91 13.03 -0.62
C PHE A 202 -3.60 14.19 -1.35
N GLU A 203 -4.85 14.04 -1.75
CA GLU A 203 -5.65 15.11 -2.33
C GLU A 203 -6.18 16.07 -1.25
N ASN A 204 -6.61 15.50 -0.13
CA ASN A 204 -7.22 16.22 0.98
C ASN A 204 -6.52 15.87 2.31
N PRO A 205 -5.26 16.25 2.50
CA PRO A 205 -4.43 15.78 3.62
C PRO A 205 -4.92 16.23 5.00
N LYS A 206 -5.82 17.23 5.05
CA LYS A 206 -6.46 17.71 6.30
C LYS A 206 -7.72 16.95 6.66
N ASN A 207 -8.29 16.20 5.71
CA ASN A 207 -9.52 15.47 5.94
C ASN A 207 -9.21 14.16 6.66
N LYS A 208 -10.05 13.85 7.64
CA LYS A 208 -9.96 12.57 8.35
C LYS A 208 -10.44 11.44 7.44
N ILE A 209 -9.77 10.31 7.52
CA ILE A 209 -10.23 9.08 6.90
C ILE A 209 -10.88 8.25 7.99
N THR A 210 -12.14 7.86 7.77
CA THR A 210 -12.89 7.00 8.69
C THR A 210 -13.16 5.65 8.07
N ALA A 211 -13.03 4.61 8.86
CA ALA A 211 -13.43 3.27 8.49
C ALA A 211 -14.95 3.14 8.72
N VAL A 212 -15.67 2.77 7.66
CA VAL A 212 -17.07 2.39 7.72
C VAL A 212 -17.12 0.87 7.73
N PRO A 213 -17.60 0.23 8.80
CA PRO A 213 -17.72 -1.22 8.83
C PRO A 213 -18.60 -1.71 7.69
N ALA A 214 -18.15 -2.74 7.01
CA ALA A 214 -18.93 -3.43 5.99
C ALA A 214 -20.09 -4.20 6.64
N ALA A 215 -21.13 -4.50 5.86
CA ALA A 215 -22.22 -5.35 6.31
C ALA A 215 -21.69 -6.76 6.65
N GLU A 216 -22.36 -7.46 7.60
CA GLU A 216 -21.90 -8.79 8.05
C GLU A 216 -21.79 -9.81 6.93
N GLU A 217 -22.60 -9.65 5.88
CA GLU A 217 -22.65 -10.53 4.70
C GLU A 217 -21.52 -10.25 3.71
N GLU A 218 -20.85 -9.08 3.81
CA GLU A 218 -19.76 -8.72 2.91
C GLU A 218 -18.46 -9.44 3.28
N ILE A 219 -17.65 -9.70 2.25
CA ILE A 219 -16.33 -10.35 2.41
C ILE A 219 -15.37 -9.41 3.15
N TRP A 220 -15.56 -8.11 2.96
CA TRP A 220 -14.73 -7.04 3.49
C TRP A 220 -15.11 -6.70 4.93
N GLY A 221 -14.12 -6.35 5.76
CA GLY A 221 -14.39 -5.88 7.13
C GLY A 221 -14.69 -4.40 7.23
N ALA A 222 -14.12 -3.59 6.33
CA ALA A 222 -14.33 -2.15 6.30
C ALA A 222 -14.18 -1.58 4.88
N THR A 223 -14.84 -0.45 4.67
CA THR A 223 -14.56 0.50 3.60
C THR A 223 -14.06 1.80 4.20
N PHE A 224 -13.31 2.59 3.42
CA PHE A 224 -12.75 3.85 3.92
C PHE A 224 -13.43 5.03 3.24
N LYS A 225 -13.73 6.06 4.02
CA LYS A 225 -14.34 7.30 3.55
C LYS A 225 -13.48 8.48 3.97
N VAL A 226 -13.12 9.32 2.99
CA VAL A 226 -12.49 10.61 3.26
C VAL A 226 -13.60 11.60 3.65
N GLU A 227 -13.59 12.10 4.88
CA GLU A 227 -14.57 13.07 5.35
C GLU A 227 -14.31 14.41 4.65
N GLY A 228 -15.37 15.00 4.08
CA GLY A 228 -15.30 16.38 3.60
C GLY A 228 -15.06 17.38 4.74
N PRO A 229 -14.66 18.63 4.43
CA PRO A 229 -14.59 19.66 5.46
C PRO A 229 -15.96 19.78 6.13
N ALA A 230 -15.97 19.80 7.48
CA ALA A 230 -17.20 19.99 8.24
C ALA A 230 -17.86 21.29 7.75
N VAL A 231 -19.03 21.17 7.16
CA VAL A 231 -19.88 22.33 6.87
C VAL A 231 -20.29 22.87 8.24
N LEU A 232 -19.64 23.95 8.67
CA LEU A 232 -20.13 24.73 9.81
C LEU A 232 -21.56 25.13 9.43
N ALA A 233 -22.54 24.49 10.05
CA ALA A 233 -23.91 24.95 9.97
C ALA A 233 -23.93 26.40 10.50
N ALA A 234 -24.17 27.34 9.58
CA ALA A 234 -24.45 28.71 9.97
C ALA A 234 -25.69 28.67 10.85
N THR A 235 -25.50 28.85 12.12
CA THR A 235 -26.62 29.17 13.03
C THR A 235 -27.09 30.55 12.65
N GLU A 236 -28.26 30.63 12.02
CA GLU A 236 -29.06 31.84 11.93
C GLU A 236 -29.56 32.27 13.31
#